data_5469da2eb6bb63d06ccf86e17e5e156e
#
_entry.id   5469da2eb6bb63d06ccf86e17e5e156e
#
_cell.length_a   1.000
_cell.length_b   1.000
_cell.length_c   1.000
_cell.angle_alpha   90.00
_cell.angle_beta   90.00
_cell.angle_gamma   90.00
#
_symmetry.space_group_name_H-M   'P 1'
#
loop_
_entity.id
_entity.type
_entity.pdbx_description
1 polymer ?
#
loop_
_entity_poly.entity_id
_entity_poly.type
_entity_poly.pdbx_seq_one_letter_code
_entity_poly.pdbx_strand_id
1 'polypeptide(L)'
;KVALPSATAIAETIRSQIREETRLTASAGVAPNKFLAKIASDWNKPDGQFVIRPQQAFDFLTPLPVGRIPGVGKVMQQKLEALGVTTVGDLRAVGMERLQREFGSFGLRLHERAQGIDERPVESDQPVQSISSEDTFERDVPIDELEPAIRRLAEKTWEASRKVERVGRTVVLKLKTAQFRILTRSHTPDAPPSSLEQFVEIALMLRE
;
A
#
# COMPACT_ATOMS: atom_id res chain seq x y z
N LYS A 1 -28.16 -10.09 26.65
CA LYS A 1 -27.09 -10.01 25.63
C LYS A 1 -27.28 -8.72 24.89
N VAL A 2 -26.35 -7.77 25.03
CA VAL A 2 -26.33 -6.56 24.21
C VAL A 2 -25.97 -7.02 22.78
N ALA A 3 -26.87 -6.79 21.83
CA ALA A 3 -26.57 -7.08 20.42
C ALA A 3 -25.45 -6.14 19.94
N LEU A 4 -24.35 -6.69 19.48
CA LEU A 4 -23.29 -5.91 18.86
C LEU A 4 -23.86 -5.24 17.60
N PRO A 5 -23.53 -3.97 17.34
CA PRO A 5 -23.96 -3.29 16.12
C PRO A 5 -23.38 -4.02 14.90
N SER A 6 -24.10 -3.96 13.78
CA SER A 6 -23.60 -4.53 12.53
C SER A 6 -22.33 -3.81 12.04
N ALA A 7 -21.47 -4.51 11.31
CA ALA A 7 -20.28 -3.89 10.71
C ALA A 7 -20.63 -2.68 9.82
N THR A 8 -21.80 -2.69 9.18
CA THR A 8 -22.35 -1.57 8.41
C THR A 8 -22.57 -0.35 9.30
N ALA A 9 -23.27 -0.53 10.44
CA ALA A 9 -23.55 0.56 11.39
C ALA A 9 -22.27 1.09 12.04
N ILE A 10 -21.30 0.21 12.35
CA ILE A 10 -19.99 0.63 12.87
C ILE A 10 -19.26 1.52 11.86
N ALA A 11 -19.24 1.12 10.59
CA ALA A 11 -18.60 1.92 9.55
C ALA A 11 -19.28 3.28 9.33
N GLU A 12 -20.61 3.35 9.42
CA GLU A 12 -21.37 4.60 9.38
C GLU A 12 -21.00 5.53 10.55
N THR A 13 -20.97 4.98 11.77
CA THR A 13 -20.58 5.72 12.98
C THR A 13 -19.17 6.29 12.84
N ILE A 14 -18.19 5.48 12.43
CA ILE A 14 -16.80 5.92 12.24
C ILE A 14 -16.73 7.07 11.22
N ARG A 15 -17.42 6.95 10.09
CA ARG A 15 -17.45 7.99 9.06
C ARG A 15 -18.07 9.30 9.56
N SER A 16 -19.16 9.21 10.33
CA SER A 16 -19.80 10.38 10.95
C SER A 16 -18.87 11.06 11.94
N GLN A 17 -18.23 10.30 12.83
CA GLN A 17 -17.26 10.83 13.79
C GLN A 17 -16.08 11.52 13.10
N ILE A 18 -15.49 10.90 12.08
CA ILE A 18 -14.41 11.54 11.29
C ILE A 18 -14.89 12.89 10.74
N ARG A 19 -16.09 12.95 10.17
CA ARG A 19 -16.63 14.20 9.63
C ARG A 19 -16.86 15.26 10.70
N GLU A 20 -17.40 14.88 11.86
CA GLU A 20 -17.68 15.78 12.97
C GLU A 20 -16.40 16.36 13.58
N GLU A 21 -15.39 15.50 13.83
CA GLU A 21 -14.16 15.86 14.50
C GLU A 21 -13.15 16.59 13.59
N THR A 22 -13.04 16.14 12.33
CA THR A 22 -11.97 16.63 11.43
C THR A 22 -12.45 17.50 10.28
N ARG A 23 -13.76 17.55 10.02
CA ARG A 23 -14.39 18.18 8.84
C ARG A 23 -13.97 17.53 7.51
N LEU A 24 -13.35 16.37 7.56
CA LEU A 24 -13.00 15.57 6.38
C LEU A 24 -14.03 14.49 6.12
N THR A 25 -14.08 14.01 4.88
CA THR A 25 -14.91 12.86 4.50
C THR A 25 -14.09 11.58 4.43
N ALA A 26 -14.71 10.46 4.74
CA ALA A 26 -14.13 9.14 4.61
C ALA A 26 -15.05 8.18 3.85
N SER A 27 -14.47 7.30 3.04
CA SER A 27 -15.21 6.22 2.40
C SER A 27 -14.88 4.88 3.07
N ALA A 28 -15.89 4.02 3.23
CA ALA A 28 -15.75 2.73 3.89
C ALA A 28 -16.20 1.57 3.02
N GLY A 29 -15.51 0.44 3.13
CA GLY A 29 -15.90 -0.84 2.56
C GLY A 29 -16.12 -1.89 3.64
N VAL A 30 -17.27 -2.55 3.62
CA VAL A 30 -17.62 -3.65 4.53
C VAL A 30 -17.72 -4.93 3.73
N ALA A 31 -16.94 -5.94 4.10
CA ALA A 31 -16.88 -7.19 3.35
C ALA A 31 -16.34 -8.35 4.22
N PRO A 32 -16.45 -9.62 3.76
CA PRO A 32 -16.01 -10.78 4.51
C PRO A 32 -14.51 -10.85 4.78
N ASN A 33 -13.68 -10.19 3.96
CA ASN A 33 -12.23 -10.19 4.10
C ASN A 33 -11.61 -8.85 3.67
N LYS A 34 -10.29 -8.69 3.95
CA LYS A 34 -9.54 -7.44 3.69
C LYS A 34 -9.49 -7.07 2.21
N PHE A 35 -9.37 -8.06 1.33
CA PHE A 35 -9.32 -7.85 -0.11
C PHE A 35 -10.62 -7.23 -0.65
N LEU A 36 -11.75 -7.84 -0.32
CA LEU A 36 -13.06 -7.36 -0.74
C LEU A 36 -13.41 -6.02 -0.08
N ALA A 37 -13.07 -5.84 1.21
CA ALA A 37 -13.28 -4.58 1.90
C ALA A 37 -12.50 -3.42 1.25
N LYS A 38 -11.27 -3.68 0.77
CA LYS A 38 -10.48 -2.67 0.05
C LYS A 38 -11.14 -2.28 -1.27
N ILE A 39 -11.65 -3.23 -2.05
CA ILE A 39 -12.39 -2.94 -3.29
C ILE A 39 -13.67 -2.16 -2.96
N ALA A 40 -14.43 -2.61 -1.97
CA ALA A 40 -15.66 -1.97 -1.53
C ALA A 40 -15.45 -0.51 -1.09
N SER A 41 -14.32 -0.22 -0.41
CA SER A 41 -14.01 1.13 0.05
C SER A 41 -13.79 2.13 -1.10
N ASP A 42 -13.43 1.65 -2.29
CA ASP A 42 -13.21 2.47 -3.48
C ASP A 42 -14.46 2.60 -4.38
N TRP A 43 -15.53 1.82 -4.08
CA TRP A 43 -16.69 1.69 -4.98
C TRP A 43 -17.56 2.94 -5.05
N ASN A 44 -17.86 3.50 -3.88
CA ASN A 44 -18.73 4.68 -3.76
C ASN A 44 -17.96 5.93 -3.30
N LYS A 45 -16.70 6.08 -3.72
CA LYS A 45 -15.94 7.32 -3.46
C LYS A 45 -16.46 8.49 -4.30
N PRO A 46 -16.37 9.72 -3.78
CA PRO A 46 -16.02 10.12 -2.43
C PRO A 46 -17.15 9.94 -1.42
N ASP A 47 -16.81 9.95 -0.14
CA ASP A 47 -17.75 10.01 0.99
C ASP A 47 -18.88 8.96 0.94
N GLY A 48 -18.54 7.76 0.50
CA GLY A 48 -19.49 6.67 0.35
C GLY A 48 -19.19 5.46 1.22
N GLN A 49 -20.17 4.58 1.32
CA GLN A 49 -20.03 3.27 1.93
C GLN A 49 -20.56 2.21 0.99
N PHE A 50 -19.86 1.08 0.91
CA PHE A 50 -20.30 -0.06 0.11
C PHE A 50 -20.12 -1.35 0.89
N VAL A 51 -21.10 -2.25 0.76
CA VAL A 51 -21.13 -3.53 1.48
C VAL A 51 -21.15 -4.67 0.48
N ILE A 52 -20.18 -5.58 0.57
CA ILE A 52 -20.17 -6.83 -0.18
C ILE A 52 -20.50 -7.95 0.80
N ARG A 53 -21.67 -8.58 0.65
CA ARG A 53 -22.06 -9.73 1.47
C ARG A 53 -21.33 -11.00 0.99
N PRO A 54 -21.08 -11.98 1.88
CA PRO A 54 -20.40 -13.23 1.49
C PRO A 54 -21.02 -13.90 0.26
N GLN A 55 -22.32 -13.97 0.19
CA GLN A 55 -23.06 -14.63 -0.90
C GLN A 55 -22.97 -13.89 -2.23
N GLN A 56 -22.65 -12.59 -2.22
CA GLN A 56 -22.55 -11.73 -3.39
C GLN A 56 -21.12 -11.63 -3.93
N ALA A 57 -20.12 -12.03 -3.15
CA ALA A 57 -18.71 -11.79 -3.44
C ALA A 57 -18.28 -12.36 -4.79
N PHE A 58 -18.70 -13.59 -5.09
CA PHE A 58 -18.33 -14.26 -6.33
C PHE A 58 -18.88 -13.56 -7.56
N ASP A 59 -20.17 -13.26 -7.57
CA ASP A 59 -20.86 -12.59 -8.69
C ASP A 59 -20.40 -11.15 -8.85
N PHE A 60 -20.18 -10.45 -7.73
CA PHE A 60 -19.63 -9.09 -7.71
C PHE A 60 -18.24 -9.02 -8.37
N LEU A 61 -17.39 -10.01 -8.09
CA LEU A 61 -16.04 -10.05 -8.63
C LEU A 61 -16.01 -10.41 -10.12
N THR A 62 -16.94 -11.21 -10.61
CA THR A 62 -16.89 -11.76 -12.00
C THR A 62 -16.69 -10.69 -13.07
N PRO A 63 -17.48 -9.59 -13.13
CA PRO A 63 -17.30 -8.54 -14.13
C PRO A 63 -16.22 -7.53 -13.78
N LEU A 64 -15.57 -7.65 -12.60
CA LEU A 64 -14.62 -6.65 -12.13
C LEU A 64 -13.37 -6.62 -13.01
N PRO A 65 -12.94 -5.46 -13.55
CA PRO A 65 -11.69 -5.34 -14.27
C PRO A 65 -10.50 -5.74 -13.40
N VAL A 66 -9.52 -6.47 -13.95
CA VAL A 66 -8.35 -6.95 -13.20
C VAL A 66 -7.51 -5.82 -12.59
N GLY A 67 -7.50 -4.64 -13.21
CA GLY A 67 -6.84 -3.45 -12.67
C GLY A 67 -7.45 -2.92 -11.37
N ARG A 68 -8.64 -3.39 -10.98
CA ARG A 68 -9.25 -3.06 -9.68
C ARG A 68 -8.78 -3.98 -8.55
N ILE A 69 -8.07 -5.04 -8.86
CA ILE A 69 -7.48 -5.94 -7.86
C ILE A 69 -6.33 -5.22 -7.15
N PRO A 70 -6.37 -5.05 -5.83
CA PRO A 70 -5.26 -4.47 -5.08
C PRO A 70 -3.95 -5.21 -5.32
N GLY A 71 -2.92 -4.48 -5.76
CA GLY A 71 -1.63 -5.03 -6.17
C GLY A 71 -1.47 -5.26 -7.68
N VAL A 72 -2.54 -5.12 -8.47
CA VAL A 72 -2.46 -5.09 -9.92
C VAL A 72 -2.28 -3.64 -10.37
N GLY A 73 -1.03 -3.22 -10.54
CA GLY A 73 -0.69 -1.93 -11.14
C GLY A 73 -0.67 -2.00 -12.67
N LYS A 74 -0.43 -0.86 -13.34
CA LYS A 74 -0.45 -0.74 -14.81
C LYS A 74 0.37 -1.82 -15.53
N VAL A 75 1.60 -2.10 -15.07
CA VAL A 75 2.46 -3.12 -15.69
C VAL A 75 1.88 -4.52 -15.57
N MET A 76 1.34 -4.86 -14.41
CA MET A 76 0.71 -6.17 -14.19
C MET A 76 -0.57 -6.30 -15.00
N GLN A 77 -1.38 -5.24 -15.05
CA GLN A 77 -2.59 -5.20 -15.86
C GLN A 77 -2.28 -5.45 -17.33
N GLN A 78 -1.29 -4.76 -17.91
CA GLN A 78 -0.85 -4.97 -19.28
C GLN A 78 -0.41 -6.42 -19.56
N LYS A 79 0.30 -7.05 -18.61
CA LYS A 79 0.68 -8.46 -18.73
C LYS A 79 -0.53 -9.40 -18.73
N LEU A 80 -1.53 -9.12 -17.89
CA LEU A 80 -2.78 -9.90 -17.86
C LEU A 80 -3.57 -9.70 -19.16
N GLU A 81 -3.70 -8.48 -19.64
CA GLU A 81 -4.37 -8.15 -20.91
C GLU A 81 -3.70 -8.83 -22.10
N ALA A 82 -2.37 -8.93 -22.13
CA ALA A 82 -1.63 -9.68 -23.15
C ALA A 82 -1.93 -11.20 -23.14
N LEU A 83 -2.42 -11.73 -22.01
CA LEU A 83 -2.91 -13.11 -21.89
C LEU A 83 -4.41 -13.24 -22.20
N GLY A 84 -5.08 -12.15 -22.61
CA GLY A 84 -6.51 -12.11 -22.86
C GLY A 84 -7.36 -11.99 -21.58
N VAL A 85 -6.76 -11.60 -20.46
CA VAL A 85 -7.41 -11.48 -19.16
C VAL A 85 -7.71 -10.03 -18.85
N THR A 86 -8.97 -9.64 -18.93
CA THR A 86 -9.45 -8.27 -18.68
C THR A 86 -10.30 -8.16 -17.42
N THR A 87 -11.00 -9.23 -17.08
CA THR A 87 -11.87 -9.32 -15.90
C THR A 87 -11.41 -10.39 -14.91
N VAL A 88 -11.95 -10.35 -13.69
CA VAL A 88 -11.75 -11.39 -12.70
C VAL A 88 -12.35 -12.74 -13.17
N GLY A 89 -13.44 -12.68 -13.94
CA GLY A 89 -14.01 -13.88 -14.58
C GLY A 89 -13.02 -14.55 -15.53
N ASP A 90 -12.35 -13.77 -16.40
CA ASP A 90 -11.29 -14.28 -17.28
C ASP A 90 -10.11 -14.83 -16.48
N LEU A 91 -9.73 -14.14 -15.39
CA LEU A 91 -8.63 -14.56 -14.52
C LEU A 91 -8.87 -15.94 -13.90
N ARG A 92 -10.12 -16.27 -13.53
CA ARG A 92 -10.50 -17.61 -13.05
C ARG A 92 -10.28 -18.68 -14.08
N ALA A 93 -10.58 -18.37 -15.36
CA ALA A 93 -10.45 -19.32 -16.47
C ALA A 93 -8.99 -19.68 -16.79
N VAL A 94 -8.02 -18.83 -16.44
CA VAL A 94 -6.59 -19.09 -16.70
C VAL A 94 -6.05 -20.32 -15.96
N GLY A 95 -6.55 -20.56 -14.74
CA GLY A 95 -6.10 -21.63 -13.86
C GLY A 95 -4.82 -21.31 -13.08
N MET A 96 -4.68 -21.96 -11.94
CA MET A 96 -3.62 -21.69 -10.96
C MET A 96 -2.21 -21.92 -11.53
N GLU A 97 -1.99 -23.06 -12.20
CA GLU A 97 -0.67 -23.45 -12.71
C GLU A 97 -0.11 -22.43 -13.71
N ARG A 98 -0.94 -21.94 -14.62
CA ARG A 98 -0.53 -20.95 -15.60
C ARG A 98 -0.24 -19.60 -14.92
N LEU A 99 -1.10 -19.17 -13.98
CA LEU A 99 -0.86 -17.95 -13.21
C LEU A 99 0.42 -18.01 -12.39
N GLN A 100 0.71 -19.15 -11.78
CA GLN A 100 1.96 -19.35 -11.02
C GLN A 100 3.19 -19.30 -11.92
N ARG A 101 3.12 -19.92 -13.09
CA ARG A 101 4.22 -19.91 -14.08
C ARG A 101 4.52 -18.49 -14.59
N GLU A 102 3.49 -17.70 -14.91
CA GLU A 102 3.63 -16.36 -15.48
C GLU A 102 3.97 -15.27 -14.43
N PHE A 103 3.46 -15.43 -13.21
CA PHE A 103 3.53 -14.37 -12.18
C PHE A 103 4.13 -14.83 -10.85
N GLY A 104 4.66 -16.06 -10.78
CA GLY A 104 5.26 -16.61 -9.58
C GLY A 104 4.31 -16.64 -8.37
N SER A 105 4.81 -16.29 -7.20
CA SER A 105 4.01 -16.23 -5.96
C SER A 105 2.83 -15.23 -6.03
N PHE A 106 2.94 -14.23 -6.89
CA PHE A 106 1.82 -13.29 -7.10
C PHE A 106 0.69 -13.93 -7.90
N GLY A 107 1.00 -14.88 -8.81
CA GLY A 107 0.02 -15.65 -9.55
C GLY A 107 -0.89 -16.49 -8.65
N LEU A 108 -0.33 -17.11 -7.61
CA LEU A 108 -1.11 -17.82 -6.59
C LEU A 108 -2.10 -16.89 -5.89
N ARG A 109 -1.61 -15.71 -5.49
CA ARG A 109 -2.49 -14.68 -4.87
C ARG A 109 -3.56 -14.16 -5.81
N LEU A 110 -3.27 -14.04 -7.11
CA LEU A 110 -4.26 -13.66 -8.11
C LEU A 110 -5.35 -14.73 -8.23
N HIS A 111 -4.97 -16.00 -8.22
CA HIS A 111 -5.91 -17.12 -8.26
C HIS A 111 -6.86 -17.12 -7.05
N GLU A 112 -6.32 -17.01 -5.83
CA GLU A 112 -7.10 -16.92 -4.59
C GLU A 112 -8.06 -15.72 -4.62
N ARG A 113 -7.57 -14.54 -4.98
CA ARG A 113 -8.39 -13.33 -5.07
C ARG A 113 -9.46 -13.40 -6.13
N ALA A 114 -9.21 -14.07 -7.26
CA ALA A 114 -10.24 -14.32 -8.26
C ALA A 114 -11.40 -15.16 -7.71
N GLN A 115 -11.15 -16.01 -6.73
CA GLN A 115 -12.18 -16.75 -6.00
C GLN A 115 -12.80 -15.98 -4.83
N GLY A 116 -12.34 -14.76 -4.56
CA GLY A 116 -12.78 -13.95 -3.41
C GLY A 116 -12.14 -14.35 -2.09
N ILE A 117 -11.05 -15.11 -2.12
CA ILE A 117 -10.35 -15.65 -0.95
C ILE A 117 -9.25 -14.69 -0.51
N ASP A 118 -9.24 -14.35 0.77
CA ASP A 118 -8.16 -13.64 1.45
C ASP A 118 -8.21 -14.02 2.94
N GLU A 119 -7.36 -14.94 3.35
CA GLU A 119 -7.33 -15.49 4.72
C GLU A 119 -6.49 -14.65 5.70
N ARG A 120 -5.93 -13.52 5.23
CA ARG A 120 -5.12 -12.67 6.11
C ARG A 120 -5.97 -12.09 7.24
N PRO A 121 -5.58 -12.30 8.51
CA PRO A 121 -6.31 -11.76 9.64
C PRO A 121 -6.23 -10.24 9.68
N VAL A 122 -7.18 -9.61 10.38
CA VAL A 122 -7.10 -8.21 10.75
C VAL A 122 -6.23 -8.12 12.00
N GLU A 123 -5.05 -7.53 11.88
CA GLU A 123 -4.10 -7.34 12.96
C GLU A 123 -3.98 -5.84 13.23
N SER A 124 -4.25 -5.42 14.46
CA SER A 124 -4.11 -4.03 14.90
C SER A 124 -2.65 -3.66 15.19
N ASP A 125 -1.89 -4.61 15.74
CA ASP A 125 -0.51 -4.43 16.15
C ASP A 125 0.45 -5.11 15.17
N GLN A 126 0.89 -4.35 14.18
CA GLN A 126 1.97 -4.81 13.30
C GLN A 126 3.27 -4.09 13.63
N PRO A 127 4.39 -4.82 13.71
CA PRO A 127 5.67 -4.18 13.95
C PRO A 127 6.02 -3.25 12.78
N VAL A 128 6.59 -2.09 13.13
CA VAL A 128 7.09 -1.13 12.15
C VAL A 128 8.09 -1.78 11.22
N GLN A 129 7.87 -1.71 9.91
CA GLN A 129 8.74 -2.29 8.88
C GLN A 129 9.74 -1.27 8.32
N SER A 130 9.35 0.00 8.25
CA SER A 130 10.20 1.09 7.76
C SER A 130 9.79 2.41 8.40
N ILE A 131 10.75 3.31 8.51
CA ILE A 131 10.55 4.68 8.95
C ILE A 131 11.12 5.59 7.87
N SER A 132 10.38 6.58 7.45
CA SER A 132 10.80 7.52 6.43
C SER A 132 10.29 8.92 6.72
N SER A 133 11.04 9.89 6.23
CA SER A 133 10.61 11.29 6.15
C SER A 133 10.74 11.74 4.71
N GLU A 134 9.76 12.47 4.21
CA GLU A 134 9.78 13.02 2.86
C GLU A 134 9.35 14.48 2.87
N ASP A 135 9.79 15.20 1.86
CA ASP A 135 9.44 16.59 1.63
C ASP A 135 9.29 16.83 0.13
N THR A 136 8.45 17.79 -0.23
CA THR A 136 8.27 18.22 -1.62
C THR A 136 8.70 19.68 -1.72
N PHE A 137 9.62 19.96 -2.61
CA PHE A 137 10.10 21.32 -2.85
C PHE A 137 9.06 22.14 -3.62
N GLU A 138 8.93 23.42 -3.29
CA GLU A 138 8.10 24.37 -4.06
C GLU A 138 8.61 24.57 -5.50
N ARG A 139 9.91 24.43 -5.69
CA ARG A 139 10.61 24.48 -6.97
C ARG A 139 11.60 23.34 -7.07
N ASP A 140 11.86 22.89 -8.28
CA ASP A 140 12.88 21.88 -8.52
C ASP A 140 14.25 22.37 -8.05
N VAL A 141 14.95 21.51 -7.33
CA VAL A 141 16.29 21.78 -6.76
C VAL A 141 17.31 20.91 -7.47
N PRO A 142 18.44 21.47 -7.94
CA PRO A 142 19.54 20.70 -8.48
C PRO A 142 20.06 19.65 -7.49
N ILE A 143 20.52 18.51 -8.00
CA ILE A 143 20.97 17.40 -7.15
C ILE A 143 22.12 17.82 -6.21
N ASP A 144 22.98 18.70 -6.68
CA ASP A 144 24.14 19.20 -5.92
C ASP A 144 23.72 20.07 -4.71
N GLU A 145 22.54 20.66 -4.78
CA GLU A 145 21.99 21.53 -3.73
C GLU A 145 21.10 20.77 -2.73
N LEU A 146 20.91 19.44 -2.89
CA LEU A 146 20.02 18.64 -2.03
C LEU A 146 20.60 18.33 -0.65
N GLU A 147 21.89 18.54 -0.41
CA GLU A 147 22.53 18.15 0.85
C GLU A 147 21.83 18.70 2.10
N PRO A 148 21.46 20.00 2.20
CA PRO A 148 20.76 20.50 3.38
C PRO A 148 19.41 19.80 3.63
N ALA A 149 18.69 19.49 2.55
CA ALA A 149 17.40 18.78 2.66
C ALA A 149 17.58 17.32 3.09
N ILE A 150 18.59 16.64 2.54
CA ILE A 150 18.93 15.26 2.92
C ILE A 150 19.31 15.20 4.40
N ARG A 151 20.16 16.12 4.89
CA ARG A 151 20.53 16.18 6.30
C ARG A 151 19.32 16.37 7.20
N ARG A 152 18.49 17.36 6.91
CA ARG A 152 17.26 17.64 7.69
C ARG A 152 16.30 16.44 7.72
N LEU A 153 16.08 15.79 6.60
CA LEU A 153 15.22 14.60 6.53
C LEU A 153 15.84 13.39 7.21
N ALA A 154 17.17 13.24 7.14
CA ALA A 154 17.90 12.21 7.86
C ALA A 154 17.77 12.39 9.39
N GLU A 155 17.97 13.61 9.91
CA GLU A 155 17.76 13.94 11.32
C GLU A 155 16.35 13.56 11.78
N LYS A 156 15.32 14.02 11.06
CA LYS A 156 13.92 13.71 11.35
C LYS A 156 13.63 12.21 11.33
N THR A 157 14.22 11.48 10.37
CA THR A 157 14.05 10.02 10.26
C THR A 157 14.78 9.31 11.40
N TRP A 158 15.98 9.77 11.75
CA TRP A 158 16.75 9.23 12.87
C TRP A 158 16.01 9.42 14.20
N GLU A 159 15.52 10.60 14.48
CA GLU A 159 14.72 10.88 15.68
C GLU A 159 13.47 9.98 15.76
N ALA A 160 12.77 9.80 14.64
CA ALA A 160 11.61 8.93 14.57
C ALA A 160 11.99 7.45 14.79
N SER A 161 13.16 7.01 14.29
CA SER A 161 13.64 5.65 14.45
C SER A 161 13.95 5.29 15.90
N ARG A 162 14.36 6.26 16.70
CA ARG A 162 14.67 6.06 18.12
C ARG A 162 13.43 5.88 19.02
N LYS A 163 12.24 6.16 18.47
CA LYS A 163 10.96 5.98 19.18
C LYS A 163 10.39 4.56 19.02
N VAL A 164 11.05 3.71 18.24
CA VAL A 164 10.65 2.34 18.01
C VAL A 164 11.73 1.38 18.49
N GLU A 165 11.32 0.19 18.92
CA GLU A 165 12.24 -0.82 19.46
C GLU A 165 13.13 -1.49 18.40
N ARG A 166 12.78 -1.34 17.12
CA ARG A 166 13.51 -1.98 16.00
C ARG A 166 14.54 -1.04 15.39
N VAL A 167 15.72 -1.58 15.11
CA VAL A 167 16.81 -0.86 14.44
C VAL A 167 16.77 -1.14 12.94
N GLY A 168 16.67 -0.09 12.13
CA GLY A 168 16.75 -0.19 10.66
C GLY A 168 18.18 -0.47 10.22
N ARG A 169 18.38 -1.50 9.38
CA ARG A 169 19.71 -1.85 8.83
C ARG A 169 20.00 -1.20 7.50
N THR A 170 18.97 -0.97 6.70
CA THR A 170 19.11 -0.45 5.33
C THR A 170 18.73 1.02 5.31
N VAL A 171 19.63 1.85 4.82
CA VAL A 171 19.36 3.27 4.52
C VAL A 171 18.94 3.38 3.06
N VAL A 172 17.87 4.11 2.81
CA VAL A 172 17.31 4.29 1.46
C VAL A 172 17.13 5.78 1.17
N LEU A 173 17.72 6.25 0.09
CA LEU A 173 17.46 7.55 -0.48
C LEU A 173 16.54 7.41 -1.68
N LYS A 174 15.44 8.15 -1.66
CA LYS A 174 14.47 8.20 -2.74
C LYS A 174 14.33 9.64 -3.22
N LEU A 175 14.65 9.86 -4.47
CA LEU A 175 14.49 11.14 -5.14
C LEU A 175 13.40 11.05 -6.19
N LYS A 176 12.60 12.10 -6.32
CA LYS A 176 11.56 12.22 -7.33
C LYS A 176 11.86 13.44 -8.19
N THR A 177 12.04 13.23 -9.50
CA THR A 177 12.34 14.29 -10.43
C THR A 177 11.11 15.10 -10.83
N ALA A 178 11.30 16.27 -11.48
CA ALA A 178 10.24 17.08 -12.09
C ALA A 178 9.32 16.28 -13.04
N GLN A 179 9.87 15.28 -13.74
CA GLN A 179 9.11 14.39 -14.62
C GLN A 179 8.46 13.22 -13.86
N PHE A 180 8.41 13.30 -12.54
CA PHE A 180 7.85 12.27 -11.65
C PHE A 180 8.57 10.91 -11.72
N ARG A 181 9.79 10.85 -12.27
CA ARG A 181 10.63 9.66 -12.19
C ARG A 181 11.13 9.48 -10.75
N ILE A 182 11.02 8.26 -10.26
CA ILE A 182 11.53 7.90 -8.94
C ILE A 182 12.88 7.23 -9.10
N LEU A 183 13.90 7.79 -8.46
CA LEU A 183 15.22 7.22 -8.33
C LEU A 183 15.37 6.75 -6.89
N THR A 184 15.70 5.48 -6.69
CA THR A 184 15.88 4.89 -5.39
C THR A 184 17.25 4.25 -5.31
N ARG A 185 18.02 4.60 -4.27
CA ARG A 185 19.28 3.96 -3.94
C ARG A 185 19.25 3.51 -2.50
N SER A 186 19.89 2.40 -2.21
CA SER A 186 19.93 1.82 -0.87
C SER A 186 21.30 1.28 -0.54
N HIS A 187 21.64 1.36 0.74
CA HIS A 187 22.85 0.75 1.29
C HIS A 187 22.50 0.03 2.59
N THR A 188 22.98 -1.20 2.70
CA THR A 188 22.85 -2.01 3.92
C THR A 188 24.26 -2.24 4.46
N PRO A 189 24.70 -1.46 5.45
CA PRO A 189 26.02 -1.66 6.07
C PRO A 189 26.07 -2.97 6.87
N ASP A 190 27.27 -3.45 7.16
CA ASP A 190 27.50 -4.68 7.95
C ASP A 190 26.85 -4.58 9.33
N ALA A 191 26.95 -3.43 9.98
CA ALA A 191 26.25 -3.09 11.22
C ALA A 191 25.28 -1.93 11.00
N PRO A 192 24.12 -1.91 11.69
CA PRO A 192 23.22 -0.78 11.65
C PRO A 192 23.91 0.54 12.02
N PRO A 193 23.55 1.68 11.41
CA PRO A 193 24.08 2.98 11.83
C PRO A 193 23.87 3.17 13.34
N SER A 194 24.95 3.50 14.07
CA SER A 194 24.92 3.65 15.52
C SER A 194 24.78 5.13 15.95
N SER A 195 24.99 6.07 15.04
CA SER A 195 24.86 7.51 15.29
C SER A 195 24.18 8.24 14.13
N LEU A 196 23.69 9.44 14.40
CA LEU A 196 23.10 10.32 13.40
C LEU A 196 24.13 10.65 12.30
N GLU A 197 25.37 10.89 12.67
CA GLU A 197 26.44 11.20 11.72
C GLU A 197 26.62 10.11 10.71
N GLN A 198 26.72 8.85 11.15
CA GLN A 198 26.84 7.69 10.26
C GLN A 198 25.61 7.55 9.36
N PHE A 199 24.42 7.76 9.90
CA PHE A 199 23.18 7.69 9.10
C PHE A 199 23.16 8.77 8.02
N VAL A 200 23.56 10.02 8.34
CA VAL A 200 23.64 11.14 7.42
C VAL A 200 24.72 10.88 6.35
N GLU A 201 25.90 10.40 6.73
CA GLU A 201 26.97 10.06 5.78
C GLU A 201 26.51 9.05 4.73
N ILE A 202 25.82 8.00 5.17
CA ILE A 202 25.25 7.00 4.24
C ILE A 202 24.19 7.63 3.34
N ALA A 203 23.31 8.46 3.87
CA ALA A 203 22.27 9.11 3.09
C ALA A 203 22.87 10.06 2.02
N LEU A 204 23.94 10.77 2.34
CA LEU A 204 24.65 11.64 1.40
C LEU A 204 25.42 10.83 0.34
N MET A 205 26.09 9.75 0.72
CA MET A 205 26.75 8.84 -0.23
C MET A 205 25.76 8.31 -1.29
N LEU A 206 24.51 8.05 -0.90
CA LEU A 206 23.48 7.55 -1.82
C LEU A 206 22.98 8.62 -2.82
N ARG A 207 23.37 9.89 -2.67
CA ARG A 207 23.06 10.97 -3.62
C ARG A 207 23.91 10.83 -4.90
N GLU A 208 25.15 10.38 -4.77
CA GLU A 208 26.12 10.18 -5.87
C GLU A 208 25.75 8.98 -6.77
#